data_5d2d115a792ba6664ba19ef737bdf71c
#
_entry.id   5d2d115a792ba6664ba19ef737bdf71c
#
_cell.length_a   1.000
_cell.length_b   1.000
_cell.length_c   1.000
_cell.angle_alpha   90.00
_cell.angle_beta   90.00
_cell.angle_gamma   90.00
#
_symmetry.space_group_name_H-M   'P 1'
#
loop_
_entity.id
_entity.type
_entity.pdbx_description
1 polymer ?
#
loop_
_entity_poly.entity_id
_entity_poly.type
_entity_poly.pdbx_seq_one_letter_code
_entity_poly.pdbx_strand_id
1 'polypeptide(L)'
;MRSLPILWQRLVSTQGTTCPRCHGTGEEVQRAVQTLEQALKPLGIAPELQIKELDESTFLKDTLQSNQILIAGETIEHWLGGQTGSSRCFNECGDNDCRTVEVGGQSYEVIPEDLLVRAGVIAATRMLDPTLVK
;
A
#
# COMPACT_ATOMS: atom_id res chain seq x y z
N MET A 1 18.34 13.79 -6.09
CA MET A 1 17.46 12.64 -6.44
C MET A 1 16.05 12.94 -5.98
N ARG A 2 15.07 12.65 -6.83
CA ARG A 2 13.67 12.85 -6.47
C ARG A 2 13.19 11.74 -5.55
N SER A 3 12.27 12.07 -4.67
CA SER A 3 11.67 11.12 -3.73
C SER A 3 10.33 10.64 -4.27
N LEU A 4 10.10 9.32 -4.22
CA LEU A 4 8.80 8.72 -4.47
C LEU A 4 8.22 8.30 -3.12
N PRO A 5 7.29 9.08 -2.55
CA PRO A 5 6.77 8.74 -1.24
C PRO A 5 5.83 7.53 -1.30
N ILE A 6 6.04 6.60 -0.39
CA ILE A 6 5.20 5.41 -0.22
C ILE A 6 4.76 5.39 1.23
N LEU A 7 3.44 5.46 1.46
CA LEU A 7 2.87 5.43 2.79
C LEU A 7 2.04 4.16 2.95
N TRP A 8 2.36 3.37 3.97
CA TRP A 8 1.59 2.18 4.33
C TRP A 8 0.96 2.40 5.70
N GLN A 9 -0.37 2.24 5.77
CA GLN A 9 -1.13 2.37 7.00
C GLN A 9 -1.55 1.00 7.49
N ARG A 10 -1.33 0.74 8.79
CA ARG A 10 -1.68 -0.54 9.39
C ARG A 10 -2.31 -0.33 10.76
N LEU A 11 -3.21 -1.25 11.11
CA LEU A 11 -3.76 -1.31 12.46
C LEU A 11 -2.75 -1.96 13.40
N VAL A 12 -2.55 -1.36 14.55
CA VAL A 12 -1.70 -1.91 15.61
C VAL A 12 -2.54 -2.01 16.88
N SER A 13 -2.54 -3.18 17.52
CA SER A 13 -3.27 -3.39 18.76
C SER A 13 -2.61 -2.63 19.91
N THR A 14 -3.28 -2.57 21.05
CA THR A 14 -2.74 -1.95 22.26
C THR A 14 -1.45 -2.61 22.72
N GLN A 15 -1.19 -3.84 22.29
CA GLN A 15 0.03 -4.59 22.61
C GLN A 15 1.12 -4.43 21.57
N GLY A 16 0.89 -3.59 20.55
CA GLY A 16 1.87 -3.33 19.50
C GLY A 16 1.90 -4.37 18.39
N THR A 17 0.91 -5.28 18.33
CA THR A 17 0.85 -6.30 17.28
C THR A 17 -0.09 -5.87 16.17
N THR A 18 0.16 -6.38 14.96
CA THR A 18 -0.70 -6.14 13.81
C THR A 18 -1.28 -7.47 13.31
N CYS A 19 -2.40 -7.41 12.56
CA CYS A 19 -3.03 -8.64 12.08
C CYS A 19 -2.18 -9.29 10.96
N PRO A 20 -2.38 -10.60 10.71
CA PRO A 20 -1.61 -11.29 9.66
C PRO A 20 -1.72 -10.66 8.28
N ARG A 21 -2.88 -10.07 7.96
CA ARG A 21 -3.08 -9.37 6.68
C ARG A 21 -2.12 -8.17 6.56
N CYS A 22 -2.09 -7.31 7.56
CA CYS A 22 -1.19 -6.16 7.56
C CYS A 22 0.26 -6.60 7.65
N HIS A 23 0.55 -7.64 8.43
CA HIS A 23 1.91 -8.16 8.55
C HIS A 23 2.42 -8.69 7.19
N GLY A 24 1.59 -9.49 6.50
CA GLY A 24 1.94 -10.01 5.18
C GLY A 24 2.17 -8.91 4.16
N THR A 25 1.27 -7.90 4.14
CA THR A 25 1.45 -6.74 3.27
C THR A 25 2.74 -5.99 3.59
N GLY A 26 3.07 -5.85 4.88
CA GLY A 26 4.31 -5.18 5.29
C GLY A 26 5.55 -5.86 4.74
N GLU A 27 5.60 -7.18 4.75
CA GLU A 27 6.71 -7.93 4.18
C GLU A 27 6.82 -7.68 2.67
N GLU A 28 5.68 -7.67 1.96
CA GLU A 28 5.66 -7.39 0.53
C GLU A 28 6.08 -5.96 0.23
N VAL A 29 5.66 -4.99 1.06
CA VAL A 29 6.06 -3.59 0.93
C VAL A 29 7.58 -3.44 1.05
N GLN A 30 8.19 -4.10 2.05
CA GLN A 30 9.64 -4.03 2.24
C GLN A 30 10.38 -4.56 1.01
N ARG A 31 9.93 -5.68 0.45
CA ARG A 31 10.54 -6.24 -0.75
C ARG A 31 10.34 -5.33 -1.96
N ALA A 32 9.14 -4.76 -2.09
CA ALA A 32 8.82 -3.85 -3.21
C ALA A 32 9.69 -2.59 -3.16
N VAL A 33 9.91 -2.03 -1.98
CA VAL A 33 10.78 -0.86 -1.83
C VAL A 33 12.20 -1.18 -2.28
N GLN A 34 12.73 -2.34 -1.91
CA GLN A 34 14.07 -2.74 -2.33
C GLN A 34 14.15 -2.89 -3.86
N THR A 35 13.13 -3.50 -4.46
CA THR A 35 13.07 -3.66 -5.91
C THR A 35 12.99 -2.29 -6.61
N LEU A 36 12.15 -1.39 -6.08
CA LEU A 36 12.00 -0.06 -6.64
C LEU A 36 13.27 0.77 -6.50
N GLU A 37 14.04 0.61 -5.41
CA GLU A 37 15.33 1.29 -5.27
C GLU A 37 16.25 0.96 -6.45
N GLN A 38 16.30 -0.29 -6.85
CA GLN A 38 17.14 -0.72 -7.97
C GLN A 38 16.54 -0.27 -9.30
N ALA A 39 15.24 -0.45 -9.49
CA ALA A 39 14.58 -0.16 -10.76
C ALA A 39 14.55 1.34 -11.09
N LEU A 40 14.37 2.19 -10.07
CA LEU A 40 14.21 3.62 -10.26
C LEU A 40 15.52 4.41 -10.17
N LYS A 41 16.60 3.77 -9.75
CA LYS A 41 17.90 4.44 -9.63
C LYS A 41 18.35 5.09 -10.92
N PRO A 42 18.28 4.42 -12.08
CA PRO A 42 18.67 5.05 -13.34
C PRO A 42 17.83 6.28 -13.71
N LEU A 43 16.62 6.39 -13.14
CA LEU A 43 15.73 7.52 -13.39
C LEU A 43 15.93 8.67 -12.41
N GLY A 44 16.86 8.52 -11.46
CA GLY A 44 17.10 9.53 -10.43
C GLY A 44 15.99 9.64 -9.40
N ILE A 45 15.26 8.56 -9.16
CA ILE A 45 14.14 8.51 -8.21
C ILE A 45 14.44 7.49 -7.13
N ALA A 46 14.20 7.87 -5.86
CA ALA A 46 14.37 6.99 -4.71
C ALA A 46 13.05 6.81 -3.98
N PRO A 47 12.59 5.57 -3.77
CA PRO A 47 11.41 5.36 -2.95
C PRO A 47 11.69 5.69 -1.49
N GLU A 48 10.72 6.33 -0.83
CA GLU A 48 10.81 6.64 0.60
C GLU A 48 9.58 6.08 1.29
N LEU A 49 9.80 5.07 2.12
CA LEU A 49 8.73 4.40 2.84
C LEU A 49 8.46 5.07 4.17
N GLN A 50 7.18 5.36 4.43
CA GLN A 50 6.69 5.77 5.73
C GLN A 50 5.62 4.78 6.17
N ILE A 51 5.63 4.43 7.44
CA ILE A 51 4.64 3.51 8.02
C ILE A 51 3.83 4.31 9.03
N LYS A 52 2.50 4.36 8.81
CA LYS A 52 1.58 5.01 9.74
C LYS A 52 0.81 3.95 10.50
N GLU A 53 0.93 3.98 11.82
CA GLU A 53 0.22 3.05 12.68
C GLU A 53 -1.11 3.67 13.10
N LEU A 54 -2.20 2.90 12.93
CA LEU A 54 -3.53 3.32 13.32
C LEU A 54 -3.85 2.65 14.66
N ASP A 55 -4.27 3.44 15.65
CA ASP A 55 -4.78 2.85 16.87
C ASP A 55 -6.21 2.36 16.65
N GLU A 56 -6.73 1.60 17.62
CA GLU A 56 -8.03 0.98 17.49
C GLU A 56 -9.14 2.02 17.29
N SER A 57 -9.11 3.15 18.02
CA SER A 57 -10.15 4.15 17.89
C SER A 57 -10.13 4.84 16.53
N THR A 58 -8.95 5.10 15.98
CA THR A 58 -8.82 5.65 14.62
C THR A 58 -9.30 4.65 13.59
N PHE A 59 -8.92 3.38 13.76
CA PHE A 59 -9.34 2.30 12.86
C PHE A 59 -10.87 2.17 12.81
N LEU A 60 -11.55 2.24 13.96
CA LEU A 60 -12.99 2.04 14.02
C LEU A 60 -13.78 3.16 13.33
N LYS A 61 -13.18 4.34 13.15
CA LYS A 61 -13.82 5.42 12.41
C LYS A 61 -13.96 5.11 10.93
N ASP A 62 -12.98 4.38 10.36
CA ASP A 62 -13.01 3.90 8.99
C ASP A 62 -12.07 2.69 8.91
N THR A 63 -12.66 1.50 8.94
CA THR A 63 -11.87 0.26 8.99
C THR A 63 -11.08 0.02 7.70
N LEU A 64 -11.46 0.65 6.60
CA LEU A 64 -10.75 0.51 5.33
C LEU A 64 -9.48 1.35 5.25
N GLN A 65 -9.14 2.11 6.29
CA GLN A 65 -7.85 2.79 6.40
C GLN A 65 -6.70 1.82 6.63
N SER A 66 -6.97 0.67 7.29
CA SER A 66 -5.91 -0.29 7.54
C SER A 66 -5.53 -1.00 6.24
N ASN A 67 -4.26 -1.38 6.13
CA ASN A 67 -3.72 -2.03 4.94
C ASN A 67 -3.84 -1.16 3.67
N GLN A 68 -3.91 0.15 3.85
CA GLN A 68 -3.94 1.09 2.74
C GLN A 68 -2.53 1.51 2.37
N ILE A 69 -2.24 1.52 1.08
CA ILE A 69 -0.94 1.97 0.57
C ILE A 69 -1.16 3.13 -0.38
N LEU A 70 -0.45 4.23 -0.12
CA LEU A 70 -0.46 5.42 -0.96
C LEU A 70 0.92 5.58 -1.59
N ILE A 71 0.97 5.76 -2.89
CA ILE A 71 2.20 6.05 -3.61
C ILE A 71 2.01 7.41 -4.27
N ALA A 72 2.89 8.35 -3.98
CA ALA A 72 2.79 9.72 -4.47
C ALA A 72 1.41 10.33 -4.16
N GLY A 73 0.86 10.00 -2.99
CA GLY A 73 -0.41 10.55 -2.52
C GLY A 73 -1.66 9.89 -3.06
N GLU A 74 -1.54 8.89 -3.93
CA GLU A 74 -2.69 8.17 -4.48
C GLU A 74 -2.62 6.69 -4.12
N THR A 75 -3.79 6.05 -3.98
CA THR A 75 -3.83 4.62 -3.64
C THR A 75 -3.25 3.77 -4.75
N ILE A 76 -2.78 2.56 -4.39
CA ILE A 76 -2.30 1.64 -5.42
C ILE A 76 -3.42 1.23 -6.37
N GLU A 77 -4.66 1.15 -5.88
CA GLU A 77 -5.82 0.87 -6.73
C GLU A 77 -5.96 1.93 -7.83
N HIS A 78 -5.73 3.18 -7.47
CA HIS A 78 -5.75 4.28 -8.43
C HIS A 78 -4.71 4.07 -9.54
N TRP A 79 -3.48 3.76 -9.16
CA TRP A 79 -2.39 3.58 -10.14
C TRP A 79 -2.62 2.37 -11.05
N LEU A 80 -3.26 1.31 -10.55
CA LEU A 80 -3.42 0.05 -11.27
C LEU A 80 -4.75 -0.04 -12.01
N GLY A 81 -5.61 0.97 -11.91
CA GLY A 81 -6.94 0.92 -12.52
C GLY A 81 -7.86 -0.07 -11.85
N GLY A 82 -7.60 -0.38 -10.58
CA GLY A 82 -8.42 -1.28 -9.79
C GLY A 82 -9.38 -0.53 -8.89
N GLN A 83 -9.85 -1.21 -7.86
CA GLN A 83 -10.79 -0.60 -6.90
C GLN A 83 -10.55 -1.15 -5.50
N THR A 84 -11.02 -0.40 -4.51
CA THR A 84 -10.98 -0.81 -3.13
C THR A 84 -12.13 -1.77 -2.85
N GLY A 85 -11.82 -2.90 -2.21
CA GLY A 85 -12.83 -3.82 -1.72
C GLY A 85 -12.72 -3.98 -0.21
N SER A 86 -13.44 -4.94 0.34
CA SER A 86 -13.39 -5.25 1.75
C SER A 86 -13.67 -6.72 1.98
N SER A 87 -13.10 -7.25 3.05
CA SER A 87 -13.41 -8.60 3.53
C SER A 87 -13.24 -8.65 5.02
N ARG A 88 -13.95 -9.58 5.66
CA ARG A 88 -13.94 -9.68 7.10
C ARG A 88 -12.58 -10.15 7.62
N CYS A 89 -12.13 -9.53 8.69
CA CYS A 89 -10.92 -9.89 9.39
C CYS A 89 -11.30 -10.36 10.79
N PHE A 90 -10.82 -11.53 11.19
CA PHE A 90 -11.16 -12.13 12.48
C PHE A 90 -9.99 -12.09 13.47
N ASN A 91 -9.00 -11.23 13.23
CA ASN A 91 -7.82 -11.09 14.08
C ASN A 91 -7.86 -9.74 14.81
N GLU A 92 -6.82 -8.93 14.67
CA GLU A 92 -6.73 -7.62 15.36
C GLU A 92 -7.84 -6.66 14.95
N CYS A 93 -8.42 -6.86 13.76
CA CYS A 93 -9.53 -6.05 13.28
C CYS A 93 -10.88 -6.45 13.94
N GLY A 94 -10.94 -7.58 14.64
CA GLY A 94 -12.19 -8.10 15.21
C GLY A 94 -13.15 -8.52 14.11
N ASP A 95 -14.43 -8.20 14.30
CA ASP A 95 -15.48 -8.51 13.32
C ASP A 95 -15.63 -7.43 12.25
N ASN A 96 -14.69 -6.50 12.17
CA ASN A 96 -14.76 -5.42 11.20
C ASN A 96 -14.24 -5.88 9.85
N ASP A 97 -14.75 -5.25 8.79
CA ASP A 97 -14.22 -5.45 7.44
C ASP A 97 -12.92 -4.67 7.30
N CYS A 98 -11.95 -5.29 6.68
CA CYS A 98 -10.66 -4.69 6.38
C CYS A 98 -10.50 -4.54 4.87
N ARG A 99 -9.61 -3.61 4.48
CA ARG A 99 -9.40 -3.28 3.09
C ARG A 99 -8.83 -4.44 2.29
N THR A 100 -9.36 -4.63 1.09
CA THR A 100 -8.74 -5.44 0.05
C THR A 100 -8.49 -4.55 -1.17
N VAL A 101 -7.60 -5.01 -2.05
CA VAL A 101 -7.33 -4.34 -3.32
C VAL A 101 -7.80 -5.28 -4.42
N GLU A 102 -8.62 -4.76 -5.35
CA GLU A 102 -9.16 -5.55 -6.46
C GLU A 102 -8.55 -5.06 -7.76
N VAL A 103 -7.82 -5.94 -8.43
CA VAL A 103 -7.14 -5.63 -9.70
C VAL A 103 -7.30 -6.83 -10.62
N GLY A 104 -7.73 -6.57 -11.86
CA GLY A 104 -7.82 -7.61 -12.88
C GLY A 104 -8.77 -8.75 -12.53
N GLY A 105 -9.83 -8.46 -11.79
CA GLY A 105 -10.80 -9.49 -11.40
C GLY A 105 -10.39 -10.32 -10.19
N GLN A 106 -9.26 -9.99 -9.56
CA GLN A 106 -8.79 -10.66 -8.35
C GLN A 106 -8.82 -9.72 -7.17
N SER A 107 -9.12 -10.28 -5.99
CA SER A 107 -9.15 -9.54 -4.73
C SER A 107 -7.96 -9.98 -3.88
N TYR A 108 -7.21 -9.00 -3.36
CA TYR A 108 -6.00 -9.26 -2.57
C TYR A 108 -6.18 -8.74 -1.15
N GLU A 109 -6.06 -9.64 -0.17
CA GLU A 109 -6.02 -9.28 1.24
C GLU A 109 -4.61 -8.90 1.66
N VAL A 110 -3.61 -9.64 1.16
CA VAL A 110 -2.20 -9.28 1.27
C VAL A 110 -1.79 -8.73 -0.08
N ILE A 111 -1.25 -7.51 -0.07
CA ILE A 111 -0.89 -6.84 -1.32
C ILE A 111 0.45 -7.38 -1.79
N PRO A 112 0.52 -8.06 -2.95
CA PRO A 112 1.78 -8.68 -3.38
C PRO A 112 2.78 -7.67 -3.91
N GLU A 113 4.04 -8.03 -3.81
CA GLU A 113 5.17 -7.21 -4.23
C GLU A 113 5.03 -6.72 -5.67
N ASP A 114 4.61 -7.60 -6.59
CA ASP A 114 4.54 -7.23 -8.00
C ASP A 114 3.55 -6.11 -8.28
N LEU A 115 2.41 -6.09 -7.59
CA LEU A 115 1.45 -4.99 -7.72
C LEU A 115 2.03 -3.69 -7.20
N LEU A 116 2.77 -3.75 -6.09
CA LEU A 116 3.40 -2.56 -5.50
C LEU A 116 4.48 -2.01 -6.41
N VAL A 117 5.30 -2.88 -7.00
CA VAL A 117 6.33 -2.47 -7.94
C VAL A 117 5.71 -1.86 -9.19
N ARG A 118 4.66 -2.47 -9.73
CA ARG A 118 3.96 -1.92 -10.90
C ARG A 118 3.41 -0.53 -10.62
N ALA A 119 2.73 -0.35 -9.50
CA ALA A 119 2.19 0.94 -9.12
C ALA A 119 3.30 1.98 -8.93
N GLY A 120 4.40 1.59 -8.30
CA GLY A 120 5.55 2.46 -8.08
C GLY A 120 6.19 2.92 -9.39
N VAL A 121 6.33 2.00 -10.36
CA VAL A 121 6.89 2.34 -11.68
C VAL A 121 5.97 3.30 -12.43
N ILE A 122 4.66 3.05 -12.39
CA ILE A 122 3.69 3.95 -13.03
C ILE A 122 3.77 5.35 -12.41
N ALA A 123 3.77 5.43 -11.08
CA ALA A 123 3.83 6.71 -10.37
C ALA A 123 5.14 7.44 -10.69
N ALA A 124 6.26 6.73 -10.72
CA ALA A 124 7.55 7.31 -11.05
C ALA A 124 7.59 7.86 -12.48
N THR A 125 7.03 7.11 -13.42
CA THR A 125 6.94 7.54 -14.82
C THR A 125 6.15 8.83 -14.93
N ARG A 126 5.04 8.92 -14.20
CA ARG A 126 4.21 10.12 -14.19
C ARG A 126 4.94 11.32 -13.57
N MET A 127 5.79 11.09 -12.57
CA MET A 127 6.60 12.16 -12.00
C MET A 127 7.55 12.76 -13.03
N LEU A 128 8.10 11.93 -13.90
CA LEU A 128 9.04 12.38 -14.93
C LEU A 128 8.32 13.10 -16.06
N ASP A 129 7.14 12.62 -16.46
CA ASP A 129 6.36 13.21 -17.53
C ASP A 129 4.86 13.04 -17.23
N PRO A 130 4.21 14.03 -16.60
CA PRO A 130 2.81 13.94 -16.24
C PRO A 130 1.84 13.77 -17.41
N THR A 131 2.30 14.01 -18.65
CA THR A 131 1.44 13.86 -19.83
C THR A 131 1.34 12.42 -20.31
N LEU A 132 2.26 11.53 -19.89
CA LEU A 132 2.30 10.15 -20.35
C LEU A 132 1.21 9.27 -19.76
N VAL A 133 0.79 9.57 -18.55
CA VAL A 133 -0.17 8.74 -17.80
C VAL A 133 -1.37 9.57 -17.42
N LYS A 134 -2.54 9.05 -17.74
CA LYS A 134 -3.81 9.71 -17.44
C LYS A 134 -4.65 8.88 -16.49
#